data_21d61e3fbbdcb5ddbb5243f105d7c3ef
#
_entry.id   21d61e3fbbdcb5ddbb5243f105d7c3ef
#
_cell.length_a   1.000
_cell.length_b   1.000
_cell.length_c   1.000
_cell.angle_alpha   90.00
_cell.angle_beta   90.00
_cell.angle_gamma   90.00
#
_symmetry.space_group_name_H-M   'P 1'
#
loop_
_entity.id
_entity.type
_entity.pdbx_description
1 polymer ?
#
loop_
_entity_poly.entity_id
_entity_poly.type
_entity_poly.pdbx_seq_one_letter_code
_entity_poly.pdbx_strand_id
1 'polypeptide(L)'
;MGKILRYFLAVLPAALYSLTGCNTTGCLQNQSSVPLAGFFASSTGESIRVDSLCIFGIGAPNDSSLISGTAASMVYLPLRSSASETSFCIRYLQKALDFPEFNDTISIRYTSEPKFVSEECGAMYCYNIDTVAHT
;
A
#
# COMPACT_ATOMS: atom_id res chain seq x y z
N MET A 1 4.93 -60.18 -2.61
CA MET A 1 5.27 -58.83 -3.18
C MET A 1 4.07 -58.01 -3.65
N GLY A 2 2.97 -58.61 -4.15
CA GLY A 2 1.86 -57.80 -4.69
C GLY A 2 0.95 -57.02 -3.73
N LYS A 3 0.85 -57.42 -2.47
CA LYS A 3 -0.01 -56.75 -1.48
C LYS A 3 0.60 -55.44 -0.96
N ILE A 4 1.90 -55.40 -0.71
CA ILE A 4 2.63 -54.21 -0.23
C ILE A 4 2.64 -53.13 -1.31
N LEU A 5 2.82 -53.49 -2.58
CA LEU A 5 2.80 -52.59 -3.71
C LEU A 5 1.41 -51.91 -3.90
N ARG A 6 0.32 -52.63 -3.63
CA ARG A 6 -1.05 -52.09 -3.69
C ARG A 6 -1.32 -51.07 -2.58
N TYR A 7 -0.79 -51.27 -1.38
CA TYR A 7 -0.92 -50.28 -0.30
C TYR A 7 -0.10 -49.01 -0.57
N PHE A 8 1.10 -49.14 -1.17
CA PHE A 8 1.90 -47.99 -1.58
C PHE A 8 1.21 -47.19 -2.69
N LEU A 9 0.56 -47.84 -3.62
CA LEU A 9 -0.17 -47.18 -4.73
C LEU A 9 -1.42 -46.44 -4.27
N ALA A 10 -2.04 -46.87 -3.15
CA ALA A 10 -3.23 -46.26 -2.56
C ALA A 10 -2.90 -45.08 -1.61
N VAL A 11 -1.75 -45.13 -0.91
CA VAL A 11 -1.35 -44.12 0.08
C VAL A 11 -0.72 -42.89 -0.63
N LEU A 12 -0.05 -43.10 -1.74
CA LEU A 12 0.62 -42.02 -2.50
C LEU A 12 -0.35 -40.92 -2.98
N PRO A 13 -1.50 -41.21 -3.59
CA PRO A 13 -2.45 -40.18 -3.99
C PRO A 13 -3.13 -39.48 -2.80
N ALA A 14 -3.36 -40.19 -1.67
CA ALA A 14 -3.95 -39.60 -0.48
C ALA A 14 -3.00 -38.56 0.19
N ALA A 15 -1.70 -38.77 0.13
CA ALA A 15 -0.69 -37.82 0.63
C ALA A 15 -0.56 -36.58 -0.26
N LEU A 16 -0.83 -36.68 -1.56
CA LEU A 16 -0.79 -35.52 -2.46
C LEU A 16 -2.00 -34.58 -2.28
N TYR A 17 -3.14 -35.08 -1.86
CA TYR A 17 -4.33 -34.23 -1.62
C TYR A 17 -4.24 -33.39 -0.34
N SER A 18 -3.36 -33.70 0.61
CA SER A 18 -3.18 -32.95 1.85
C SER A 18 -2.27 -31.72 1.71
N LEU A 19 -1.68 -31.45 0.53
CA LEU A 19 -0.76 -30.33 0.29
C LEU A 19 -1.41 -29.10 -0.35
N THR A 20 -2.73 -29.09 -0.60
CA THR A 20 -3.41 -27.99 -1.29
C THR A 20 -4.08 -26.98 -0.36
N GLY A 21 -3.57 -26.78 0.84
CA GLY A 21 -4.20 -26.01 1.89
C GLY A 21 -3.66 -24.60 2.18
N CYS A 22 -3.01 -23.92 1.24
CA CYS A 22 -2.70 -22.51 1.43
C CYS A 22 -3.47 -21.66 0.40
N ASN A 23 -4.67 -21.24 0.78
CA ASN A 23 -5.45 -20.28 -0.01
C ASN A 23 -5.07 -18.86 0.44
N THR A 24 -4.10 -18.24 -0.23
CA THR A 24 -3.61 -16.88 0.06
C THR A 24 -4.50 -15.76 -0.48
N THR A 25 -5.66 -16.10 -1.06
CA THR A 25 -6.57 -15.14 -1.72
C THR A 25 -7.36 -14.26 -0.74
N GLY A 26 -7.39 -14.58 0.55
CA GLY A 26 -8.16 -13.85 1.56
C GLY A 26 -7.54 -12.54 2.06
N CYS A 27 -6.21 -12.36 1.90
CA CYS A 27 -5.49 -11.28 2.58
C CYS A 27 -5.23 -10.02 1.72
N LEU A 28 -5.79 -9.96 0.51
CA LEU A 28 -5.71 -8.78 -0.37
C LEU A 28 -6.45 -7.56 0.20
N GLN A 29 -7.35 -7.76 1.15
CA GLN A 29 -8.10 -6.69 1.81
C GLN A 29 -7.26 -5.85 2.78
N ASN A 30 -6.04 -6.28 3.14
CA ASN A 30 -5.15 -5.53 4.03
C ASN A 30 -4.63 -4.22 3.42
N GLN A 31 -4.78 -4.01 2.11
CA GLN A 31 -4.40 -2.77 1.43
C GLN A 31 -5.51 -1.71 1.42
N SER A 32 -6.73 -2.06 1.79
CA SER A 32 -7.89 -1.16 1.70
C SER A 32 -7.91 -0.04 2.75
N SER A 33 -7.07 -0.10 3.78
CA SER A 33 -6.97 0.92 4.82
C SER A 33 -5.93 2.02 4.52
N VAL A 34 -5.20 1.91 3.41
CA VAL A 34 -4.21 2.93 3.01
C VAL A 34 -4.90 4.04 2.22
N PRO A 35 -4.77 5.32 2.63
CA PRO A 35 -5.32 6.44 1.88
C PRO A 35 -4.83 6.49 0.44
N LEU A 36 -5.73 6.78 -0.48
CA LEU A 36 -5.45 6.99 -1.89
C LEU A 36 -5.56 8.48 -2.22
N ALA A 37 -4.44 9.12 -2.57
CA ALA A 37 -4.41 10.48 -3.07
C ALA A 37 -4.57 10.48 -4.59
N GLY A 38 -5.37 11.40 -5.12
CA GLY A 38 -5.58 11.59 -6.55
C GLY A 38 -5.28 13.01 -6.98
N PHE A 39 -4.85 13.18 -8.22
CA PHE A 39 -4.61 14.47 -8.85
C PHE A 39 -5.79 14.85 -9.75
N PHE A 40 -6.30 16.06 -9.57
CA PHE A 40 -7.47 16.56 -10.31
C PHE A 40 -7.20 17.95 -10.83
N ALA A 41 -7.70 18.25 -12.03
CA ALA A 41 -7.64 19.60 -12.60
C ALA A 41 -8.55 20.53 -11.79
N SER A 42 -8.02 21.64 -11.30
CA SER A 42 -8.78 22.61 -10.49
C SER A 42 -9.95 23.26 -11.25
N SER A 43 -9.85 23.35 -12.58
CA SER A 43 -10.86 23.97 -13.43
C SER A 43 -12.03 23.04 -13.78
N THR A 44 -11.80 21.73 -13.91
CA THR A 44 -12.81 20.77 -14.38
C THR A 44 -13.18 19.72 -13.33
N GLY A 45 -12.30 19.50 -12.31
CA GLY A 45 -12.45 18.40 -11.36
C GLY A 45 -12.16 17.01 -11.97
N GLU A 46 -11.69 16.94 -13.19
CA GLU A 46 -11.34 15.69 -13.83
C GLU A 46 -9.99 15.16 -13.34
N SER A 47 -9.87 13.84 -13.24
CA SER A 47 -8.60 13.19 -12.88
C SER A 47 -7.55 13.47 -13.95
N ILE A 48 -6.40 13.95 -13.51
CA ILE A 48 -5.25 14.23 -14.38
C ILE A 48 -4.08 13.32 -14.03
N ARG A 49 -3.23 13.11 -15.03
CA ARG A 49 -1.96 12.42 -14.86
C ARG A 49 -0.85 13.47 -14.81
N VAL A 50 -0.09 13.46 -13.71
CA VAL A 50 1.05 14.35 -13.53
C VAL A 50 2.32 13.58 -13.81
N ASP A 51 3.14 14.09 -14.74
CA ASP A 51 4.40 13.46 -15.15
C ASP A 51 5.55 13.85 -14.23
N SER A 52 6.56 12.96 -14.17
CA SER A 52 7.82 13.21 -13.47
C SER A 52 7.63 13.58 -11.99
N LEU A 53 6.72 12.86 -11.31
CA LEU A 53 6.50 13.01 -9.88
C LEU A 53 7.54 12.26 -9.06
N CYS A 54 7.93 12.88 -7.94
CA CYS A 54 8.61 12.22 -6.84
C CYS A 54 7.81 12.44 -5.56
N ILE A 55 7.39 11.37 -4.92
CA ILE A 55 6.63 11.43 -3.64
C ILE A 55 7.36 10.58 -2.63
N PHE A 56 7.67 11.14 -1.48
CA PHE A 56 8.34 10.45 -0.37
C PHE A 56 7.76 10.87 0.98
N GLY A 57 7.81 9.95 1.94
CA GLY A 57 7.44 10.24 3.32
C GLY A 57 8.53 11.03 4.03
N ILE A 58 8.18 12.15 4.64
CA ILE A 58 9.13 12.96 5.43
C ILE A 58 9.59 12.14 6.63
N GLY A 59 10.91 11.99 6.78
CA GLY A 59 11.51 11.14 7.79
C GLY A 59 11.34 9.64 7.55
N ALA A 60 11.10 9.24 6.29
CA ALA A 60 11.13 7.83 5.90
C ALA A 60 12.55 7.26 6.02
N PRO A 61 12.72 5.99 6.42
CA PRO A 61 14.04 5.37 6.45
C PRO A 61 14.69 5.38 5.06
N ASN A 62 15.96 5.80 5.00
CA ASN A 62 16.78 5.85 3.78
C ASN A 62 16.18 6.74 2.66
N ASP A 63 15.40 7.76 3.01
CA ASP A 63 14.74 8.66 2.04
C ASP A 63 13.99 7.91 0.93
N SER A 64 13.39 6.76 1.30
CA SER A 64 12.69 5.92 0.34
C SER A 64 11.49 6.65 -0.26
N SER A 65 11.45 6.73 -1.58
CA SER A 65 10.35 7.33 -2.32
C SER A 65 9.26 6.30 -2.64
N LEU A 66 7.99 6.71 -2.57
CA LEU A 66 6.84 5.94 -3.04
C LEU A 66 6.79 5.94 -4.57
N ILE A 67 7.10 7.09 -5.15
CA ILE A 67 7.21 7.31 -6.60
C ILE A 67 8.47 8.12 -6.84
N SER A 68 9.20 7.80 -7.90
CA SER A 68 10.36 8.57 -8.35
C SER A 68 10.41 8.66 -9.88
N GLY A 69 10.21 9.86 -10.41
CA GLY A 69 10.34 10.19 -11.82
C GLY A 69 9.29 9.54 -12.74
N THR A 70 8.18 9.06 -12.20
CA THR A 70 7.11 8.43 -12.98
C THR A 70 5.86 9.30 -13.02
N ALA A 71 5.01 9.04 -14.02
CA ALA A 71 3.71 9.70 -14.13
C ALA A 71 2.65 8.95 -13.31
N ALA A 72 1.86 9.70 -12.53
CA ALA A 72 0.78 9.13 -11.75
C ALA A 72 -0.48 10.02 -11.76
N SER A 73 -1.64 9.39 -11.68
CA SER A 73 -2.91 10.07 -11.42
C SER A 73 -3.42 9.79 -10.00
N MET A 74 -2.97 8.66 -9.40
CA MET A 74 -3.33 8.25 -8.05
C MET A 74 -2.12 7.59 -7.38
N VAL A 75 -1.99 7.76 -6.07
CA VAL A 75 -0.90 7.23 -5.26
C VAL A 75 -1.42 6.80 -3.90
N TYR A 76 -1.06 5.61 -3.46
CA TYR A 76 -1.29 5.18 -2.08
C TYR A 76 -0.29 5.84 -1.15
N LEU A 77 -0.79 6.42 -0.06
CA LEU A 77 0.00 7.11 0.96
C LEU A 77 0.04 6.26 2.25
N PRO A 78 1.05 5.40 2.43
CA PRO A 78 1.11 4.50 3.58
C PRO A 78 1.31 5.29 4.89
N LEU A 79 0.39 5.11 5.83
CA LEU A 79 0.46 5.72 7.14
C LEU A 79 1.24 4.83 8.12
N ARG A 80 1.85 5.45 9.13
CA ARG A 80 2.63 4.76 10.17
C ARG A 80 1.72 4.36 11.32
N SER A 81 1.62 3.07 11.62
CA SER A 81 0.78 2.58 12.72
C SER A 81 1.23 3.03 14.12
N SER A 82 2.50 3.41 14.26
CA SER A 82 3.10 3.87 15.52
C SER A 82 3.12 5.39 15.68
N ALA A 83 2.52 6.14 14.75
CA ALA A 83 2.49 7.61 14.78
C ALA A 83 1.05 8.12 14.69
N SER A 84 0.81 9.34 15.10
CA SER A 84 -0.46 10.06 14.95
C SER A 84 -0.46 11.05 13.79
N GLU A 85 0.68 11.19 13.12
CA GLU A 85 0.84 12.07 11.96
C GLU A 85 1.87 11.48 10.99
N THR A 86 1.58 11.58 9.70
CA THR A 86 2.53 11.25 8.62
C THR A 86 2.48 12.35 7.58
N SER A 87 3.65 12.85 7.19
CA SER A 87 3.78 13.88 6.17
C SER A 87 4.49 13.34 4.94
N PHE A 88 4.03 13.78 3.78
CA PHE A 88 4.59 13.43 2.48
C PHE A 88 5.01 14.69 1.75
N CYS A 89 6.15 14.65 1.09
CA CYS A 89 6.59 15.68 0.17
C CYS A 89 6.29 15.23 -1.27
N ILE A 90 5.68 16.12 -2.04
CA ILE A 90 5.43 15.98 -3.47
C ILE A 90 6.38 16.92 -4.19
N ARG A 91 7.25 16.35 -5.00
CA ARG A 91 8.23 17.10 -5.79
C ARG A 91 8.01 16.85 -7.27
N TYR A 92 8.08 17.90 -8.04
CA TYR A 92 7.96 17.87 -9.50
C TYR A 92 9.35 17.86 -10.13
N LEU A 93 9.71 16.77 -10.83
CA LEU A 93 11.03 16.62 -11.46
C LEU A 93 11.08 17.13 -12.91
N GLN A 94 10.00 17.76 -13.39
CA GLN A 94 10.01 18.44 -14.68
C GLN A 94 10.91 19.67 -14.58
N LYS A 95 11.79 19.86 -15.55
CA LYS A 95 12.80 20.95 -15.56
C LYS A 95 12.21 22.36 -15.29
N ALA A 96 10.97 22.60 -15.70
CA ALA A 96 10.28 23.87 -15.46
C ALA A 96 9.69 24.00 -14.05
N LEU A 97 9.55 22.90 -13.31
CA LEU A 97 8.92 22.84 -11.99
C LEU A 97 9.84 22.27 -10.90
N ASP A 98 11.07 21.88 -11.25
CA ASP A 98 12.04 21.32 -10.30
C ASP A 98 12.72 22.45 -9.49
N PHE A 99 11.90 23.16 -8.73
CA PHE A 99 12.33 24.18 -7.79
C PHE A 99 11.71 23.90 -6.42
N PRO A 100 12.46 24.09 -5.31
CA PRO A 100 11.97 23.81 -3.96
C PRO A 100 10.68 24.56 -3.59
N GLU A 101 10.46 25.76 -4.14
CA GLU A 101 9.25 26.58 -3.91
C GLU A 101 7.98 25.99 -4.49
N PHE A 102 8.10 25.04 -5.43
CA PHE A 102 6.96 24.33 -6.01
C PHE A 102 6.68 22.96 -5.36
N ASN A 103 7.49 22.59 -4.37
CA ASN A 103 7.25 21.37 -3.64
C ASN A 103 6.06 21.53 -2.71
N ASP A 104 5.13 20.59 -2.76
CA ASP A 104 3.98 20.53 -1.86
C ASP A 104 4.24 19.56 -0.72
N THR A 105 3.69 19.87 0.44
CA THR A 105 3.67 18.96 1.59
C THR A 105 2.24 18.63 1.96
N ILE A 106 1.94 17.35 2.14
CA ILE A 106 0.68 16.86 2.67
C ILE A 106 0.95 16.22 4.02
N SER A 107 0.32 16.76 5.08
CA SER A 107 0.38 16.21 6.43
C SER A 107 -0.97 15.64 6.82
N ILE A 108 -1.00 14.36 7.19
CA ILE A 108 -2.21 13.63 7.56
C ILE A 108 -2.12 13.31 9.05
N ARG A 109 -3.07 13.81 9.85
CA ARG A 109 -3.29 13.41 11.25
C ARG A 109 -4.35 12.35 11.32
N TYR A 110 -4.11 11.35 12.16
CA TYR A 110 -4.98 10.20 12.28
C TYR A 110 -4.81 9.50 13.62
N THR A 111 -5.79 8.69 13.98
CA THR A 111 -5.68 7.65 15.00
C THR A 111 -5.61 6.29 14.32
N SER A 112 -4.75 5.41 14.82
CA SER A 112 -4.59 4.06 14.31
C SER A 112 -5.12 3.04 15.31
N GLU A 113 -5.94 2.11 14.85
CA GLU A 113 -6.50 1.03 15.67
C GLU A 113 -6.20 -0.33 15.03
N PRO A 114 -5.65 -1.29 15.79
CA PRO A 114 -5.48 -2.64 15.29
C PRO A 114 -6.85 -3.33 15.21
N LYS A 115 -7.17 -3.91 14.06
CA LYS A 115 -8.40 -4.67 13.83
C LYS A 115 -8.03 -6.09 13.43
N PHE A 116 -8.54 -7.07 14.17
CA PHE A 116 -8.43 -8.47 13.78
C PHE A 116 -9.29 -8.74 12.54
N VAL A 117 -8.72 -9.34 11.53
CA VAL A 117 -9.40 -9.65 10.26
C VAL A 117 -9.82 -11.12 10.22
N SER A 118 -8.87 -12.03 10.35
CA SER A 118 -9.08 -13.48 10.41
C SER A 118 -7.83 -14.18 10.94
N GLU A 119 -7.96 -15.48 11.26
CA GLU A 119 -6.80 -16.28 11.68
C GLU A 119 -5.73 -16.38 10.57
N GLU A 120 -6.15 -16.37 9.31
CA GLU A 120 -5.24 -16.47 8.16
C GLU A 120 -4.53 -15.14 7.84
N CYS A 121 -5.24 -14.02 7.99
CA CYS A 121 -4.75 -12.68 7.64
C CYS A 121 -4.18 -11.90 8.83
N GLY A 122 -4.41 -12.37 10.06
CA GLY A 122 -3.96 -11.71 11.27
C GLY A 122 -4.70 -10.40 11.54
N ALA A 123 -3.98 -9.40 12.06
CA ALA A 123 -4.50 -8.07 12.34
C ALA A 123 -4.00 -7.06 11.29
N MET A 124 -4.85 -6.09 10.97
CA MET A 124 -4.53 -4.92 10.18
C MET A 124 -4.73 -3.66 11.00
N TYR A 125 -4.11 -2.55 10.58
CA TYR A 125 -4.39 -1.25 11.16
C TYR A 125 -5.47 -0.53 10.34
N CYS A 126 -6.49 -0.02 11.02
CA CYS A 126 -7.45 0.91 10.48
C CYS A 126 -7.04 2.32 10.90
N TYR A 127 -7.17 3.28 10.00
CA TYR A 127 -6.81 4.68 10.24
C TYR A 127 -8.04 5.56 10.16
N ASN A 128 -8.33 6.26 11.26
CA ASN A 128 -9.34 7.32 11.28
C ASN A 128 -8.62 8.64 11.04
N ILE A 129 -8.86 9.25 9.88
CA ILE A 129 -8.21 10.51 9.49
C ILE A 129 -8.96 11.66 10.16
N ASP A 130 -8.24 12.45 10.98
CA ASP A 130 -8.78 13.60 11.69
C ASP A 130 -8.66 14.87 10.86
N THR A 131 -7.47 15.11 10.30
CA THR A 131 -7.20 16.31 9.48
C THR A 131 -6.19 16.02 8.39
N VAL A 132 -6.31 16.74 7.29
CA VAL A 132 -5.32 16.81 6.22
C VAL A 132 -4.96 18.27 6.02
N ALA A 133 -3.67 18.59 6.16
CA ALA A 133 -3.11 19.90 5.88
C ALA A 133 -2.19 19.84 4.66
N HIS A 134 -2.09 20.93 3.92
CA HIS A 134 -1.19 21.07 2.77
C HIS A 134 -0.54 22.45 2.78
N THR A 135 0.62 22.58 2.13
CA THR A 135 1.30 23.87 1.89
C THR A 135 0.88 24.44 0.56
#